data_1de65f8688a3652c4629df880de44592
#
_entry.id   1de65f8688a3652c4629df880de44592
#
_cell.length_a   1.000
_cell.length_b   1.000
_cell.length_c   1.000
_cell.angle_alpha   90.00
_cell.angle_beta   90.00
_cell.angle_gamma   90.00
#
_symmetry.space_group_name_H-M   'P 1'
#
loop_
_entity.id
_entity.type
_entity.pdbx_description
1 polymer ?
#
loop_
_entity_poly.entity_id
_entity_poly.type
_entity_poly.pdbx_seq_one_letter_code
_entity_poly.pdbx_strand_id
1 'polypeptide(L)'
;IHIGCGYTVGEHWKNYDSTPTLRFERIPIVGKFININEKRFPKEVIHGDIVKGPLTEPNQAQNIFCSHTLEHLPLDSMRKALININVMLKKNGNFRLIVPSLNAYVKKYQQDQDAHKFIESLGMGKKNADKSILNKLRNIFGNSAHCWMYDEKSMLLELEKANFKKIRKCQYQDSNIPFFS
;
A
#
# COMPACT_ATOMS: atom_id res chain seq x y z
N ILE A 1 8.36 8.26 -7.18
CA ILE A 1 7.66 8.28 -5.88
C ILE A 1 7.38 6.84 -5.47
N HIS A 2 7.67 6.48 -4.23
CA HIS A 2 7.33 5.20 -3.60
C HIS A 2 6.23 5.45 -2.56
N ILE A 3 5.08 4.84 -2.72
CA ILE A 3 3.89 5.01 -1.86
C ILE A 3 3.71 3.78 -0.98
N GLY A 4 3.50 3.99 0.32
CA GLY A 4 3.37 2.92 1.30
C GLY A 4 4.69 2.17 1.50
N CYS A 5 5.79 2.93 1.59
CA CYS A 5 7.13 2.36 1.63
C CYS A 5 7.44 1.60 2.93
N GLY A 6 6.68 1.84 4.00
CA GLY A 6 6.98 1.28 5.30
C GLY A 6 8.40 1.62 5.74
N TYR A 7 9.16 0.57 6.09
CA TYR A 7 10.58 0.70 6.44
C TYR A 7 11.54 0.51 5.27
N THR A 8 11.01 0.24 4.06
CA THR A 8 11.82 0.00 2.86
C THR A 8 12.04 1.31 2.10
N VAL A 9 13.27 1.78 2.06
CA VAL A 9 13.63 3.05 1.42
C VAL A 9 14.36 2.75 0.12
N GLY A 10 13.84 3.27 -0.97
CA GLY A 10 14.55 3.27 -2.25
C GLY A 10 15.45 4.51 -2.36
N GLU A 11 16.72 4.33 -2.68
CA GLU A 11 17.74 5.39 -2.70
C GLU A 11 17.41 6.54 -3.66
N HIS A 12 16.76 6.22 -4.78
CA HIS A 12 16.38 7.21 -5.82
C HIS A 12 14.91 7.60 -5.78
N TRP A 13 14.20 7.27 -4.67
CA TRP A 13 12.78 7.47 -4.54
C TRP A 13 12.44 8.53 -3.48
N LYS A 14 11.42 9.33 -3.74
CA LYS A 14 10.72 10.04 -2.66
C LYS A 14 9.80 9.03 -1.98
N ASN A 15 10.14 8.63 -0.77
CA ASN A 15 9.49 7.56 -0.03
C ASN A 15 8.40 8.13 0.87
N TYR A 16 7.14 7.74 0.65
CA TYR A 16 6.00 8.21 1.42
C TYR A 16 5.31 7.06 2.15
N ASP A 17 4.89 7.34 3.37
CA ASP A 17 4.08 6.43 4.16
C ASP A 17 3.03 7.20 4.98
N SER A 18 1.83 6.61 5.13
CA SER A 18 0.72 7.23 5.85
C SER A 18 0.53 6.73 7.28
N THR A 19 1.40 5.81 7.73
CA THR A 19 1.30 5.18 9.05
C THR A 19 1.27 6.22 10.16
N PRO A 20 0.26 6.20 11.05
CA PRO A 20 0.14 7.20 12.11
C PRO A 20 1.35 7.27 13.03
N THR A 21 2.01 6.14 13.31
CA THR A 21 3.21 6.09 14.16
C THR A 21 4.37 6.91 13.57
N LEU A 22 4.49 7.00 12.25
CA LEU A 22 5.46 7.89 11.58
C LEU A 22 5.23 9.35 11.95
N ARG A 23 3.96 9.80 12.04
CA ARG A 23 3.64 11.17 12.48
C ARG A 23 4.10 11.42 13.90
N PHE A 24 3.85 10.47 14.81
CA PHE A 24 4.27 10.60 16.21
C PHE A 24 5.79 10.63 16.35
N GLU A 25 6.51 9.80 15.61
CA GLU A 25 7.98 9.78 15.62
C GLU A 25 8.60 11.09 15.12
N ARG A 26 7.87 11.86 14.28
CA ARG A 26 8.34 13.15 13.73
C ARG A 26 7.99 14.35 14.61
N ILE A 27 7.24 14.19 15.71
CA ILE A 27 6.96 15.29 16.63
C ILE A 27 8.27 15.67 17.36
N PRO A 28 8.72 16.94 17.28
CA PRO A 28 9.90 17.38 18.00
C PRO A 28 9.79 17.10 19.51
N ILE A 29 10.89 16.65 20.13
CA ILE A 29 11.01 16.29 21.55
C ILE A 29 10.23 15.00 21.88
N VAL A 30 8.91 14.97 21.72
CA VAL A 30 8.03 13.85 22.11
C VAL A 30 8.38 12.57 21.33
N GLY A 31 8.59 12.68 20.03
CA GLY A 31 8.92 11.54 19.18
C GLY A 31 10.26 10.86 19.51
N LYS A 32 11.15 11.53 20.25
CA LYS A 32 12.41 10.91 20.70
C LYS A 32 12.20 9.93 21.86
N PHE A 33 11.18 10.14 22.69
CA PHE A 33 10.94 9.38 23.91
C PHE A 33 9.85 8.29 23.74
N ILE A 34 9.03 8.37 22.69
CA ILE A 34 7.95 7.41 22.46
C ILE A 34 8.39 6.43 21.36
N ASN A 35 8.73 5.20 21.75
CA ASN A 35 8.90 4.07 20.85
C ASN A 35 7.58 3.28 20.81
N ILE A 36 6.73 3.57 19.82
CA ILE A 36 5.49 2.82 19.59
C ILE A 36 5.79 1.54 18.80
N ASN A 37 6.79 1.60 17.91
CA ASN A 37 7.24 0.49 17.09
C ASN A 37 8.57 -0.08 17.60
N GLU A 38 8.83 -1.35 17.32
CA GLU A 38 10.12 -2.00 17.61
C GLU A 38 11.27 -1.34 16.84
N LYS A 39 10.98 -0.78 15.66
CA LYS A 39 11.94 -0.13 14.78
C LYS A 39 11.41 1.25 14.36
N ARG A 40 12.28 2.24 14.36
CA ARG A 40 11.95 3.60 13.87
C ARG A 40 11.97 3.67 12.34
N PHE A 41 11.10 4.54 11.80
CA PHE A 41 11.12 4.83 10.37
C PHE A 41 12.43 5.51 9.96
N PRO A 42 13.03 5.10 8.82
CA PRO A 42 14.15 5.81 8.22
C PRO A 42 13.85 7.30 8.05
N LYS A 43 14.89 8.15 8.13
CA LYS A 43 14.73 9.61 8.03
C LYS A 43 14.20 10.05 6.67
N GLU A 44 14.46 9.27 5.65
CA GLU A 44 14.07 9.47 4.25
C GLU A 44 12.59 9.24 4.00
N VAL A 45 11.88 8.64 4.96
CA VAL A 45 10.42 8.42 4.84
C VAL A 45 9.69 9.69 5.21
N ILE A 46 8.91 10.19 4.26
CA ILE A 46 8.07 11.38 4.38
C ILE A 46 6.65 10.94 4.74
N HIS A 47 6.03 11.61 5.71
CA HIS A 47 4.62 11.35 5.98
C HIS A 47 3.76 11.89 4.83
N GLY A 48 2.92 11.04 4.23
CA GLY A 48 2.00 11.41 3.17
C GLY A 48 0.87 10.39 3.01
N ASP A 49 -0.36 10.87 2.89
CA ASP A 49 -1.57 10.04 2.77
C ASP A 49 -2.18 10.24 1.39
N ILE A 50 -1.97 9.28 0.50
CA ILE A 50 -2.44 9.30 -0.88
C ILE A 50 -3.97 9.32 -1.02
N VAL A 51 -4.70 8.91 0.02
CA VAL A 51 -6.17 8.96 0.04
C VAL A 51 -6.67 10.39 0.23
N LYS A 52 -5.92 11.21 0.98
CA LYS A 52 -6.29 12.61 1.27
C LYS A 52 -5.97 13.58 0.15
N GLY A 53 -5.06 13.20 -0.75
CA GLY A 53 -4.69 14.03 -1.89
C GLY A 53 -3.39 13.59 -2.55
N PRO A 54 -3.02 14.23 -3.67
CA PRO A 54 -1.74 14.01 -4.35
C PRO A 54 -0.56 14.34 -3.41
N LEU A 55 0.52 13.56 -3.50
CA LEU A 55 1.75 13.74 -2.71
C LEU A 55 2.76 14.70 -3.37
N THR A 56 2.45 15.16 -4.56
CA THR A 56 3.20 16.17 -5.32
C THR A 56 2.25 16.91 -6.26
N GLU A 57 2.72 18.00 -6.83
CA GLU A 57 1.97 18.73 -7.85
C GLU A 57 1.58 17.85 -9.03
N PRO A 58 0.48 18.18 -9.73
CA PRO A 58 0.02 17.43 -10.91
C PRO A 58 1.11 17.32 -11.97
N ASN A 59 1.17 16.17 -12.65
CA ASN A 59 2.10 15.92 -13.75
C ASN A 59 3.59 16.07 -13.40
N GLN A 60 4.00 15.76 -12.17
CA GLN A 60 5.41 15.86 -11.75
C GLN A 60 6.10 14.51 -11.61
N ALA A 61 5.37 13.42 -11.42
CA ALA A 61 5.96 12.11 -11.18
C ALA A 61 6.18 11.35 -12.49
N GLN A 62 7.44 11.06 -12.83
CA GLN A 62 7.77 10.19 -13.97
C GLN A 62 7.48 8.73 -13.66
N ASN A 63 7.81 8.29 -12.45
CA ASN A 63 7.58 6.92 -12.01
C ASN A 63 6.95 6.91 -10.62
N ILE A 64 5.91 6.10 -10.45
CA ILE A 64 5.26 5.84 -9.15
C ILE A 64 5.27 4.34 -8.90
N PHE A 65 5.67 3.94 -7.70
CA PHE A 65 5.64 2.57 -7.21
C PHE A 65 4.78 2.46 -5.97
N CYS A 66 3.93 1.43 -5.92
CA CYS A 66 3.09 1.11 -4.78
C CYS A 66 3.01 -0.41 -4.65
N SER A 67 3.43 -0.94 -3.51
CA SER A 67 3.46 -2.37 -3.25
C SER A 67 2.85 -2.69 -1.89
N HIS A 68 1.95 -3.65 -1.86
CA HIS A 68 1.31 -4.13 -0.64
C HIS A 68 0.75 -2.99 0.24
N THR A 69 -0.03 -2.09 -0.39
CA THR A 69 -0.60 -0.91 0.27
C THR A 69 -2.09 -0.76 -0.03
N LEU A 70 -2.48 -0.88 -1.29
CA LEU A 70 -3.86 -0.58 -1.70
C LEU A 70 -4.88 -1.60 -1.17
N GLU A 71 -4.48 -2.83 -0.92
CA GLU A 71 -5.31 -3.88 -0.31
C GLU A 71 -5.69 -3.58 1.15
N HIS A 72 -4.93 -2.72 1.82
CA HIS A 72 -5.22 -2.27 3.19
C HIS A 72 -6.25 -1.13 3.23
N LEU A 73 -6.62 -0.57 2.07
CA LEU A 73 -7.60 0.50 1.98
C LEU A 73 -9.01 -0.05 1.73
N PRO A 74 -10.04 0.53 2.35
CA PRO A 74 -11.42 0.35 1.90
C PRO A 74 -11.55 0.70 0.42
N LEU A 75 -12.44 0.03 -0.31
CA LEU A 75 -12.55 0.15 -1.77
C LEU A 75 -12.66 1.61 -2.26
N ASP A 76 -13.50 2.43 -1.61
CA ASP A 76 -13.65 3.82 -2.00
C ASP A 76 -12.39 4.68 -1.72
N SER A 77 -11.66 4.35 -0.67
CA SER A 77 -10.37 4.99 -0.37
C SER A 77 -9.30 4.60 -1.40
N MET A 78 -9.27 3.33 -1.80
CA MET A 78 -8.39 2.85 -2.87
C MET A 78 -8.67 3.56 -4.20
N ARG A 79 -9.94 3.76 -4.57
CA ARG A 79 -10.34 4.50 -5.78
C ARG A 79 -9.87 5.96 -5.73
N LYS A 80 -10.00 6.62 -4.58
CA LYS A 80 -9.45 7.98 -4.38
C LYS A 80 -7.92 7.99 -4.53
N ALA A 81 -7.23 7.01 -3.95
CA ALA A 81 -5.79 6.88 -4.09
C ALA A 81 -5.37 6.71 -5.55
N LEU A 82 -6.05 5.87 -6.33
CA LEU A 82 -5.77 5.68 -7.76
C LEU A 82 -5.95 6.98 -8.56
N ILE A 83 -7.01 7.75 -8.29
CA ILE A 83 -7.24 9.05 -8.93
C ILE A 83 -6.08 10.01 -8.60
N ASN A 84 -5.70 10.11 -7.32
CA ASN A 84 -4.60 10.98 -6.89
C ASN A 84 -3.26 10.55 -7.49
N ILE A 85 -3.00 9.24 -7.61
CA ILE A 85 -1.82 8.70 -8.29
C ILE A 85 -1.80 9.11 -9.77
N ASN A 86 -2.94 8.98 -10.46
CA ASN A 86 -3.03 9.34 -11.87
C ASN A 86 -2.76 10.84 -12.09
N VAL A 87 -3.31 11.71 -11.23
CA VAL A 87 -3.08 13.17 -11.29
C VAL A 87 -1.60 13.54 -11.17
N MET A 88 -0.84 12.82 -10.35
CA MET A 88 0.60 13.09 -10.16
C MET A 88 1.46 12.65 -11.34
N LEU A 89 1.01 11.66 -12.13
CA LEU A 89 1.81 11.11 -13.22
C LEU A 89 2.00 12.13 -14.37
N LYS A 90 3.23 12.22 -14.84
CA LYS A 90 3.54 12.89 -16.11
C LYS A 90 2.89 12.15 -17.28
N LYS A 91 2.68 12.87 -18.39
CA LYS A 91 2.38 12.23 -19.67
C LYS A 91 3.45 11.18 -19.99
N ASN A 92 3.03 9.94 -20.27
CA ASN A 92 3.91 8.77 -20.45
C ASN A 92 4.71 8.37 -19.18
N GLY A 93 4.30 8.80 -18.00
CA GLY A 93 4.82 8.29 -16.73
C GLY A 93 4.35 6.86 -16.47
N ASN A 94 5.08 6.15 -15.61
CA ASN A 94 4.78 4.76 -15.27
C ASN A 94 4.24 4.65 -13.84
N PHE A 95 3.17 3.88 -13.67
CA PHE A 95 2.72 3.43 -12.36
C PHE A 95 2.91 1.93 -12.25
N ARG A 96 3.74 1.48 -11.31
CA ARG A 96 3.93 0.08 -10.97
C ARG A 96 3.17 -0.24 -9.69
N LEU A 97 2.22 -1.17 -9.79
CA LEU A 97 1.40 -1.64 -8.68
C LEU A 97 1.67 -3.11 -8.41
N ILE A 98 1.81 -3.48 -7.13
CA ILE A 98 1.86 -4.85 -6.66
C ILE A 98 0.81 -5.01 -5.56
N VAL A 99 -0.11 -5.96 -5.74
CA VAL A 99 -1.10 -6.37 -4.75
C VAL A 99 -1.17 -7.91 -4.70
N PRO A 100 -1.59 -8.49 -3.57
CA PRO A 100 -1.82 -9.92 -3.48
C PRO A 100 -2.88 -10.39 -4.48
N SER A 101 -2.63 -11.52 -5.12
CA SER A 101 -3.55 -12.09 -6.12
C SER A 101 -4.57 -13.02 -5.47
N LEU A 102 -5.84 -12.64 -5.48
CA LEU A 102 -6.93 -13.49 -5.00
C LEU A 102 -6.92 -14.87 -5.68
N ASN A 103 -6.65 -14.93 -6.98
CA ASN A 103 -6.59 -16.18 -7.73
C ASN A 103 -5.51 -17.15 -7.22
N ALA A 104 -4.37 -16.62 -6.73
CA ALA A 104 -3.32 -17.46 -6.16
C ALA A 104 -3.78 -18.11 -4.85
N TYR A 105 -4.47 -17.36 -4.00
CA TYR A 105 -5.03 -17.89 -2.75
C TYR A 105 -6.16 -18.90 -3.00
N VAL A 106 -7.04 -18.63 -3.97
CA VAL A 106 -8.11 -19.56 -4.35
C VAL A 106 -7.55 -20.88 -4.85
N LYS A 107 -6.53 -20.85 -5.71
CA LYS A 107 -5.85 -22.07 -6.18
C LYS A 107 -5.27 -22.88 -5.03
N LYS A 108 -4.64 -22.21 -4.07
CA LYS A 108 -4.10 -22.88 -2.87
C LYS A 108 -5.21 -23.50 -2.04
N TYR A 109 -6.30 -22.77 -1.80
CA TYR A 109 -7.47 -23.30 -1.08
C TYR A 109 -8.08 -24.52 -1.77
N GLN A 110 -8.16 -24.52 -3.10
CA GLN A 110 -8.65 -25.67 -3.86
C GLN A 110 -7.80 -26.93 -3.66
N GLN A 111 -6.51 -26.77 -3.39
CA GLN A 111 -5.59 -27.87 -3.08
C GLN A 111 -5.70 -28.33 -1.62
N ASP A 112 -5.69 -27.38 -0.69
CA ASP A 112 -5.60 -27.65 0.74
C ASP A 112 -6.95 -27.95 1.38
N GLN A 113 -8.07 -27.43 0.82
CA GLN A 113 -9.45 -27.49 1.34
C GLN A 113 -9.58 -27.04 2.80
N ASP A 114 -8.65 -26.17 3.26
CA ASP A 114 -8.58 -25.68 4.63
C ASP A 114 -9.02 -24.20 4.70
N ALA A 115 -10.28 -23.98 5.12
CA ALA A 115 -10.87 -22.65 5.19
C ALA A 115 -10.16 -21.75 6.22
N HIS A 116 -9.64 -22.31 7.32
CA HIS A 116 -8.91 -21.51 8.32
C HIS A 116 -7.60 -20.97 7.74
N LYS A 117 -6.80 -21.82 7.11
CA LYS A 117 -5.58 -21.41 6.43
C LYS A 117 -5.87 -20.41 5.30
N PHE A 118 -6.96 -20.60 4.56
CA PHE A 118 -7.36 -19.68 3.50
C PHE A 118 -7.62 -18.28 4.05
N ILE A 119 -8.50 -18.14 5.06
CA ILE A 119 -8.84 -16.84 5.67
C ILE A 119 -7.61 -16.18 6.30
N GLU A 120 -6.76 -16.97 7.00
CA GLU A 120 -5.51 -16.45 7.56
C GLU A 120 -4.56 -15.94 6.47
N SER A 121 -4.41 -16.68 5.39
CA SER A 121 -3.53 -16.29 4.28
C SER A 121 -3.99 -15.03 3.55
N LEU A 122 -5.31 -14.80 3.49
CA LEU A 122 -5.87 -13.55 2.94
C LEU A 122 -5.57 -12.33 3.82
N GLY A 123 -5.14 -12.51 5.07
CA GLY A 123 -4.93 -11.40 6.02
C GLY A 123 -6.23 -10.70 6.46
N MET A 124 -7.40 -11.33 6.26
CA MET A 124 -8.72 -10.72 6.52
C MET A 124 -9.37 -11.19 7.82
N GLY A 125 -8.98 -12.33 8.36
CA GLY A 125 -9.60 -12.91 9.54
C GLY A 125 -9.19 -12.21 10.84
N LYS A 126 -10.12 -12.14 11.81
CA LYS A 126 -9.81 -11.72 13.18
C LYS A 126 -9.79 -12.95 14.09
N LYS A 127 -8.62 -13.28 14.64
CA LYS A 127 -8.46 -14.44 15.55
C LYS A 127 -9.02 -14.20 16.95
N ASN A 128 -8.96 -12.97 17.44
CA ASN A 128 -9.36 -12.60 18.79
C ASN A 128 -10.34 -11.43 18.77
N ALA A 129 -11.31 -11.45 19.69
CA ALA A 129 -12.10 -10.27 19.98
C ALA A 129 -11.23 -9.24 20.72
N ASP A 130 -11.18 -8.02 20.22
CA ASP A 130 -10.45 -6.91 20.84
C ASP A 130 -11.09 -6.55 22.19
N LYS A 131 -10.60 -7.16 23.28
CA LYS A 131 -11.07 -6.90 24.65
C LYS A 131 -10.42 -5.67 25.30
N SER A 132 -9.34 -5.13 24.74
CA SER A 132 -8.57 -4.01 25.28
C SER A 132 -8.64 -2.79 24.40
N ILE A 133 -8.83 -1.61 25.01
CA ILE A 133 -8.76 -0.29 24.36
C ILE A 133 -7.38 -0.11 23.70
N LEU A 134 -6.31 -0.59 24.34
CA LEU A 134 -4.95 -0.57 23.80
C LEU A 134 -4.82 -1.40 22.52
N ASN A 135 -5.45 -2.56 22.45
CA ASN A 135 -5.46 -3.38 21.22
C ASN A 135 -6.29 -2.74 20.12
N LYS A 136 -7.40 -2.08 20.44
CA LYS A 136 -8.16 -1.29 19.46
C LYS A 136 -7.33 -0.14 18.91
N LEU A 137 -6.60 0.58 19.75
CA LEU A 137 -5.66 1.62 19.32
C LEU A 137 -4.54 1.03 18.45
N ARG A 138 -3.94 -0.08 18.88
CA ARG A 138 -2.88 -0.77 18.14
C ARG A 138 -3.36 -1.25 16.76
N ASN A 139 -4.62 -1.71 16.64
CA ASN A 139 -5.23 -2.10 15.37
C ASN A 139 -5.58 -0.89 14.48
N ILE A 140 -5.87 0.27 15.07
CA ILE A 140 -6.04 1.53 14.34
C ILE A 140 -4.70 2.05 13.81
N PHE A 141 -3.61 1.83 14.58
CA PHE A 141 -2.26 2.29 14.22
C PHE A 141 -1.46 1.28 13.39
N GLY A 142 -1.77 -0.01 13.49
CA GLY A 142 -1.15 -1.09 12.72
C GLY A 142 -2.12 -1.63 11.67
N ASN A 143 -2.16 -1.03 10.51
CA ASN A 143 -3.07 -1.39 9.41
C ASN A 143 -2.61 -2.72 8.76
N SER A 144 -2.60 -3.82 9.52
CA SER A 144 -2.07 -5.12 9.10
C SER A 144 -3.10 -6.01 8.39
N ALA A 145 -4.40 -5.69 8.50
CA ALA A 145 -5.46 -6.46 7.87
C ALA A 145 -5.73 -5.97 6.45
N HIS A 146 -5.91 -6.90 5.52
CA HIS A 146 -6.38 -6.56 4.18
C HIS A 146 -7.87 -6.18 4.26
N CYS A 147 -8.23 -5.03 3.71
CA CYS A 147 -9.61 -4.58 3.59
C CYS A 147 -10.27 -5.11 2.32
N TRP A 148 -9.48 -5.31 1.26
CA TRP A 148 -9.98 -5.76 -0.04
C TRP A 148 -8.97 -6.61 -0.76
N MET A 149 -9.46 -7.64 -1.47
CA MET A 149 -8.62 -8.51 -2.29
C MET A 149 -8.96 -8.33 -3.77
N TYR A 150 -7.94 -8.43 -4.60
CA TYR A 150 -8.07 -8.21 -6.04
C TYR A 150 -7.65 -9.44 -6.83
N ASP A 151 -8.39 -9.71 -7.90
CA ASP A 151 -7.91 -10.51 -9.02
C ASP A 151 -7.45 -9.58 -10.17
N GLU A 152 -6.90 -10.17 -11.22
CA GLU A 152 -6.43 -9.41 -12.38
C GLU A 152 -7.55 -8.58 -13.02
N LYS A 153 -8.74 -9.19 -13.21
CA LYS A 153 -9.89 -8.54 -13.86
C LYS A 153 -10.38 -7.33 -13.07
N SER A 154 -10.58 -7.48 -11.76
CA SER A 154 -11.06 -6.39 -10.91
C SER A 154 -10.06 -5.25 -10.80
N MET A 155 -8.75 -5.55 -10.71
CA MET A 155 -7.72 -4.51 -10.64
C MET A 155 -7.61 -3.75 -11.98
N LEU A 156 -7.65 -4.43 -13.13
CA LEU A 156 -7.66 -3.78 -14.44
C LEU A 156 -8.83 -2.82 -14.56
N LEU A 157 -10.03 -3.24 -14.16
CA LEU A 157 -11.23 -2.40 -14.18
C LEU A 157 -11.09 -1.14 -13.29
N GLU A 158 -10.57 -1.27 -12.09
CA GLU A 158 -10.37 -0.12 -11.19
C GLU A 158 -9.30 0.86 -11.71
N LEU A 159 -8.24 0.34 -12.35
CA LEU A 159 -7.24 1.18 -13.01
C LEU A 159 -7.81 1.91 -14.23
N GLU A 160 -8.64 1.25 -15.05
CA GLU A 160 -9.32 1.88 -16.19
C GLU A 160 -10.27 2.99 -15.74
N LYS A 161 -11.07 2.75 -14.69
CA LYS A 161 -11.95 3.77 -14.08
C LYS A 161 -11.18 4.99 -13.57
N ALA A 162 -9.97 4.79 -13.09
CA ALA A 162 -9.07 5.86 -12.65
C ALA A 162 -8.27 6.49 -13.82
N ASN A 163 -8.66 6.22 -15.09
CA ASN A 163 -8.09 6.78 -16.31
C ASN A 163 -6.63 6.37 -16.63
N PHE A 164 -6.11 5.30 -16.03
CA PHE A 164 -4.84 4.74 -16.47
C PHE A 164 -4.97 4.17 -17.89
N LYS A 165 -3.88 4.25 -18.67
CA LYS A 165 -3.82 3.78 -20.04
C LYS A 165 -2.67 2.78 -20.20
N LYS A 166 -2.72 1.95 -21.25
CA LYS A 166 -1.70 0.94 -21.55
C LYS A 166 -1.43 0.02 -20.35
N ILE A 167 -2.49 -0.39 -19.66
CA ILE A 167 -2.41 -1.25 -18.49
C ILE A 167 -2.03 -2.66 -18.94
N ARG A 168 -1.07 -3.26 -18.26
CA ARG A 168 -0.65 -4.64 -18.53
C ARG A 168 -0.22 -5.35 -17.25
N LYS A 169 -0.41 -6.65 -17.22
CA LYS A 169 0.21 -7.50 -16.22
C LYS A 169 1.71 -7.59 -16.48
N CYS A 170 2.48 -7.50 -15.41
CA CYS A 170 3.93 -7.62 -15.46
C CYS A 170 4.39 -8.87 -14.72
N GLN A 171 5.51 -9.44 -15.14
CA GLN A 171 6.22 -10.49 -14.43
C GLN A 171 7.32 -9.90 -13.54
N TYR A 172 7.99 -10.77 -12.77
CA TYR A 172 9.19 -10.40 -12.04
C TYR A 172 10.25 -9.87 -13.01
N GLN A 173 10.93 -8.82 -12.65
CA GLN A 173 11.94 -8.10 -13.48
C GLN A 173 11.40 -7.47 -14.79
N ASP A 174 10.10 -7.53 -15.06
CA ASP A 174 9.48 -6.86 -16.20
C ASP A 174 9.08 -5.44 -15.82
N SER A 175 9.99 -4.49 -15.95
CA SER A 175 9.74 -3.08 -15.64
C SER A 175 10.51 -2.15 -16.56
N ASN A 176 9.82 -1.08 -17.02
CA ASN A 176 10.45 0.04 -17.71
C ASN A 176 10.92 1.14 -16.74
N ILE A 177 10.76 0.92 -15.44
CA ILE A 177 11.21 1.88 -14.42
C ILE A 177 12.69 1.61 -14.16
N PRO A 178 13.59 2.58 -14.37
CA PRO A 178 15.00 2.45 -14.01
C PRO A 178 15.15 2.10 -12.53
N PHE A 179 16.15 1.31 -12.18
CA PHE A 179 16.45 0.84 -10.81
C PHE A 179 15.41 -0.14 -10.22
N PHE A 180 14.59 -0.77 -11.07
CA PHE A 180 13.57 -1.74 -10.65
C PHE A 180 13.93 -3.18 -11.06
N SER A 181 15.11 -3.37 -11.61
CA SER A 181 15.66 -4.67 -12.07
C SER A 181 16.57 -5.26 -11.02
#